data_b24ab5cebc99f6bc4b4c27dc5342e45b
#
_entry.id   b24ab5cebc99f6bc4b4c27dc5342e45b
#
_cell.length_a   1.000
_cell.length_b   1.000
_cell.length_c   1.000
_cell.angle_alpha   90.00
_cell.angle_beta   90.00
_cell.angle_gamma   90.00
#
_symmetry.space_group_name_H-M   'P 1'
#
loop_
_entity.id
_entity.type
_entity.pdbx_description
1 polymer ?
#
loop_
_entity_poly.entity_id
_entity_poly.type
_entity_poly.pdbx_seq_one_letter_code
_entity_poly.pdbx_strand_id
1 'polypeptide(L)'
;MGNVMVIPARRQVGNTARQQDAKPKLRVAAYCRVNTDSDEQATSYEAQVEHYTEFIQKNPEWEFAGIYADDGISGTNTKNRDEFNRMIEDCKAGTIDMIITKSISRFARNTLDCLKYIRQLKDKNIPVFFEKEAINTTDAKGEVLITIMASLAQQESQSLSQNVKLGLQFRYQNGQVQVNHNHFLGYTKDADGNLIIDPEQAEVVKRIYREYLEGYSMDWIAKGLEVDGILTGAGKTKW
;
A
#
# COMPACT_ATOMS: atom_id res chain seq x y z
N MET A 1 -22.90 53.07 68.01
CA MET A 1 -22.17 53.63 66.82
C MET A 1 -21.75 52.49 65.96
N GLY A 2 -22.44 52.29 64.84
CA GLY A 2 -22.16 51.18 63.91
C GLY A 2 -20.99 51.50 62.99
N ASN A 3 -19.99 50.63 62.96
CA ASN A 3 -18.88 50.75 62.03
C ASN A 3 -19.37 50.48 60.59
N VAL A 4 -19.31 51.51 59.75
CA VAL A 4 -19.56 51.36 58.28
C VAL A 4 -18.28 50.89 57.60
N MET A 5 -18.29 49.68 57.10
CA MET A 5 -17.18 49.10 56.34
C MET A 5 -17.31 49.56 54.86
N VAL A 6 -16.43 50.47 54.45
CA VAL A 6 -16.38 50.92 52.99
C VAL A 6 -15.63 49.90 52.20
N ILE A 7 -16.32 49.20 51.29
CA ILE A 7 -15.69 48.26 50.27
C ILE A 7 -15.27 49.13 49.13
N PRO A 8 -13.96 49.21 48.80
CA PRO A 8 -13.48 49.93 47.61
C PRO A 8 -13.96 49.29 46.33
N ALA A 9 -14.46 50.10 45.40
CA ALA A 9 -14.87 49.64 44.07
C ALA A 9 -13.68 48.96 43.34
N ARG A 10 -13.86 47.72 42.97
CA ARG A 10 -12.89 46.99 42.14
C ARG A 10 -12.84 47.67 40.76
N ARG A 11 -11.68 48.25 40.41
CA ARG A 11 -11.42 48.71 39.01
C ARG A 11 -11.69 47.55 38.08
N GLN A 12 -12.70 47.68 37.21
CA GLN A 12 -12.82 46.82 36.05
C GLN A 12 -11.55 47.06 35.18
N VAL A 13 -10.64 46.10 35.21
CA VAL A 13 -9.57 46.03 34.24
C VAL A 13 -10.26 45.86 32.89
N GLY A 14 -10.09 46.87 32.04
CA GLY A 14 -10.70 46.89 30.71
C GLY A 14 -10.44 45.55 30.01
N ASN A 15 -11.47 45.06 29.32
CA ASN A 15 -11.40 43.95 28.38
C ASN A 15 -10.28 44.28 27.38
N THR A 16 -9.05 43.86 27.67
CA THR A 16 -8.10 43.61 26.61
C THR A 16 -8.77 42.57 25.73
N ALA A 17 -9.22 43.03 24.57
CA ALA A 17 -9.70 42.17 23.53
C ALA A 17 -8.77 40.95 23.50
N ARG A 18 -9.27 39.78 23.91
CA ARG A 18 -8.60 38.50 23.63
C ARG A 18 -8.41 38.54 22.14
N GLN A 19 -7.17 38.70 21.72
CA GLN A 19 -6.78 38.26 20.36
C GLN A 19 -7.32 36.83 20.29
N GLN A 20 -8.39 36.66 19.53
CA GLN A 20 -8.82 35.33 19.10
C GLN A 20 -7.61 34.79 18.38
N ASP A 21 -6.92 33.84 19.04
CA ASP A 21 -5.90 33.04 18.39
C ASP A 21 -6.55 32.47 17.15
N ALA A 22 -6.23 33.02 15.99
CA ALA A 22 -6.76 32.58 14.72
C ALA A 22 -6.39 31.10 14.60
N LYS A 23 -7.43 30.25 14.55
CA LYS A 23 -7.24 28.82 14.42
C LYS A 23 -6.27 28.58 13.25
N PRO A 24 -5.18 27.83 13.43
CA PRO A 24 -4.23 27.63 12.33
C PRO A 24 -4.95 27.09 11.11
N LYS A 25 -4.68 27.68 9.94
CA LYS A 25 -5.28 27.24 8.69
C LYS A 25 -4.81 25.82 8.35
N LEU A 26 -5.68 25.01 7.76
CA LEU A 26 -5.33 23.69 7.26
C LEU A 26 -4.45 23.82 6.02
N ARG A 27 -3.29 23.19 6.02
CA ARG A 27 -2.38 23.15 4.86
C ARG A 27 -2.89 22.08 3.90
N VAL A 28 -3.42 22.54 2.77
CA VAL A 28 -4.13 21.68 1.81
C VAL A 28 -3.28 21.53 0.56
N ALA A 29 -3.01 20.29 0.16
CA ALA A 29 -2.33 19.93 -1.07
C ALA A 29 -3.31 19.31 -2.07
N ALA A 30 -3.08 19.50 -3.37
CA ALA A 30 -3.82 18.83 -4.42
C ALA A 30 -2.97 17.76 -5.10
N TYR A 31 -3.58 16.61 -5.39
CA TYR A 31 -2.97 15.55 -6.18
C TYR A 31 -3.67 15.39 -7.53
N CYS A 32 -2.88 15.53 -8.60
CA CYS A 32 -3.33 15.41 -9.97
C CYS A 32 -2.66 14.22 -10.67
N ARG A 33 -3.42 13.49 -11.50
CA ARG A 33 -2.88 12.51 -12.42
C ARG A 33 -3.36 12.83 -13.83
N VAL A 34 -2.43 13.22 -14.68
CA VAL A 34 -2.67 13.62 -16.08
C VAL A 34 -2.09 12.58 -17.02
N ASN A 35 -2.75 12.37 -18.17
CA ASN A 35 -2.19 11.54 -19.24
C ASN A 35 -1.52 12.48 -20.22
N THR A 36 -0.28 12.26 -20.61
CA THR A 36 0.53 13.18 -21.43
C THR A 36 0.58 12.81 -22.92
N ASP A 37 -0.31 11.92 -23.39
CA ASP A 37 -0.24 11.35 -24.75
C ASP A 37 -0.67 12.30 -25.90
N SER A 38 -1.08 13.55 -25.62
CA SER A 38 -1.42 14.54 -26.66
C SER A 38 -1.29 15.99 -26.20
N ASP A 39 -1.06 16.93 -27.15
CA ASP A 39 -0.92 18.37 -26.90
C ASP A 39 -2.18 19.00 -26.24
N GLU A 40 -3.37 18.41 -26.45
CA GLU A 40 -4.60 18.82 -25.78
C GLU A 40 -4.59 18.51 -24.27
N GLN A 41 -3.66 17.71 -23.80
CA GLN A 41 -3.58 17.30 -22.40
C GLN A 41 -2.59 18.13 -21.58
N ALA A 42 -1.65 18.84 -22.21
CA ALA A 42 -0.83 19.83 -21.55
C ALA A 42 -1.70 21.00 -21.06
N THR A 43 -2.67 21.43 -21.86
CA THR A 43 -3.70 22.41 -21.47
C THR A 43 -4.60 21.90 -20.34
N SER A 44 -4.84 20.58 -20.29
CA SER A 44 -5.60 19.94 -19.20
C SER A 44 -4.85 19.93 -17.87
N TYR A 45 -3.51 19.86 -17.89
CA TYR A 45 -2.69 19.94 -16.67
C TYR A 45 -2.71 21.33 -16.08
N GLU A 46 -2.41 22.33 -16.90
CA GLU A 46 -2.43 23.75 -16.48
C GLU A 46 -3.79 24.15 -15.91
N ALA A 47 -4.88 23.75 -16.58
CA ALA A 47 -6.23 23.98 -16.10
C ALA A 47 -6.53 23.30 -14.75
N GLN A 48 -5.99 22.10 -14.50
CA GLN A 48 -6.15 21.44 -13.20
C GLN A 48 -5.35 22.15 -12.11
N VAL A 49 -4.13 22.59 -12.41
CA VAL A 49 -3.29 23.36 -11.49
C VAL A 49 -3.98 24.65 -11.10
N GLU A 50 -4.48 25.40 -12.08
CA GLU A 50 -5.22 26.64 -11.85
C GLU A 50 -6.49 26.39 -11.02
N HIS A 51 -7.30 25.39 -11.41
CA HIS A 51 -8.52 25.02 -10.71
C HIS A 51 -8.28 24.73 -9.23
N TYR A 52 -7.31 23.85 -8.91
CA TYR A 52 -7.05 23.48 -7.51
C TYR A 52 -6.39 24.61 -6.73
N THR A 53 -5.55 25.41 -7.35
CA THR A 53 -4.97 26.60 -6.72
C THR A 53 -6.08 27.57 -6.31
N GLU A 54 -6.98 27.90 -7.23
CA GLU A 54 -8.12 28.75 -6.92
C GLU A 54 -9.07 28.13 -5.91
N PHE A 55 -9.38 26.83 -6.05
CA PHE A 55 -10.30 26.12 -5.16
C PHE A 55 -9.81 26.16 -3.72
N ILE A 56 -8.52 25.92 -3.50
CA ILE A 56 -7.92 25.96 -2.16
C ILE A 56 -7.88 27.41 -1.63
N GLN A 57 -7.48 28.38 -2.45
CA GLN A 57 -7.34 29.77 -2.04
C GLN A 57 -8.68 30.47 -1.76
N LYS A 58 -9.77 30.02 -2.38
CA LYS A 58 -11.13 30.53 -2.12
C LYS A 58 -11.64 30.18 -0.72
N ASN A 59 -11.06 29.18 -0.05
CA ASN A 59 -11.45 28.83 1.31
C ASN A 59 -10.57 29.57 2.33
N PRO A 60 -11.14 30.46 3.15
CA PRO A 60 -10.37 31.27 4.11
C PRO A 60 -9.72 30.44 5.23
N GLU A 61 -10.20 29.22 5.50
CA GLU A 61 -9.67 28.30 6.52
C GLU A 61 -8.50 27.44 6.01
N TRP A 62 -8.20 27.51 4.68
CA TRP A 62 -7.17 26.71 4.07
C TRP A 62 -5.93 27.53 3.71
N GLU A 63 -4.78 26.88 3.73
CA GLU A 63 -3.49 27.37 3.26
C GLU A 63 -3.01 26.45 2.14
N PHE A 64 -2.57 27.02 1.04
CA PHE A 64 -2.08 26.26 -0.11
C PHE A 64 -0.72 25.63 0.20
N ALA A 65 -0.65 24.28 0.27
CA ALA A 65 0.57 23.52 0.57
C ALA A 65 1.30 23.01 -0.69
N GLY A 66 0.66 23.06 -1.88
CA GLY A 66 1.27 22.66 -3.13
C GLY A 66 0.40 21.77 -4.00
N ILE A 67 0.89 21.53 -5.23
CA ILE A 67 0.29 20.59 -6.17
C ILE A 67 1.32 19.50 -6.50
N TYR A 68 0.88 18.25 -6.42
CA TYR A 68 1.65 17.06 -6.77
C TYR A 68 1.02 16.43 -7.99
N ALA A 69 1.80 16.28 -9.06
CA ALA A 69 1.25 15.81 -10.32
C ALA A 69 2.14 14.72 -10.93
N ASP A 70 1.55 13.57 -11.19
CA ASP A 70 2.19 12.47 -11.89
C ASP A 70 1.61 12.27 -13.28
N ASP A 71 2.48 11.92 -14.22
CA ASP A 71 2.08 11.51 -15.55
C ASP A 71 1.34 10.17 -15.50
N GLY A 72 0.17 10.12 -16.09
CA GLY A 72 -0.66 8.93 -16.19
C GLY A 72 -0.23 8.03 -17.34
N ILE A 73 1.07 7.73 -17.50
CA ILE A 73 1.58 6.90 -18.58
C ILE A 73 0.88 5.55 -18.60
N SER A 74 0.37 5.20 -19.78
CA SER A 74 -0.38 3.98 -20.06
C SER A 74 0.40 2.70 -19.71
N GLY A 75 -0.23 1.82 -18.99
CA GLY A 75 -0.18 0.36 -19.01
C GLY A 75 1.12 -0.40 -18.79
N THR A 76 2.30 0.10 -19.10
CA THR A 76 3.53 -0.71 -19.12
C THR A 76 4.67 -0.25 -18.22
N ASN A 77 4.65 0.97 -17.71
CA ASN A 77 5.71 1.46 -16.83
C ASN A 77 5.18 1.81 -15.44
N THR A 78 5.21 0.83 -14.54
CA THR A 78 4.64 0.89 -13.19
C THR A 78 5.52 1.63 -12.17
N LYS A 79 6.63 2.26 -12.59
CA LYS A 79 7.70 2.60 -11.64
C LYS A 79 7.65 3.99 -11.03
N ASN A 80 7.03 5.02 -11.62
CA ASN A 80 7.24 6.37 -11.09
C ASN A 80 5.93 7.10 -10.79
N ARG A 81 5.50 7.04 -9.53
CA ARG A 81 4.59 8.00 -8.91
C ARG A 81 5.42 8.84 -7.94
N ASP A 82 6.44 9.50 -8.46
CA ASP A 82 7.43 10.18 -7.63
C ASP A 82 6.77 11.32 -6.86
N GLU A 83 5.88 12.08 -7.51
CA GLU A 83 5.15 13.16 -6.88
C GLU A 83 4.11 12.66 -5.85
N PHE A 84 3.42 11.56 -6.12
CA PHE A 84 2.55 10.94 -5.13
C PHE A 84 3.34 10.46 -3.90
N ASN A 85 4.48 9.83 -4.12
CA ASN A 85 5.32 9.36 -3.03
C ASN A 85 5.86 10.54 -2.22
N ARG A 86 6.30 11.61 -2.88
CA ARG A 86 6.72 12.85 -2.24
C ARG A 86 5.61 13.45 -1.39
N MET A 87 4.38 13.54 -1.93
CA MET A 87 3.21 13.99 -1.19
C MET A 87 2.97 13.16 0.09
N ILE A 88 3.08 11.83 -0.01
CA ILE A 88 2.91 10.94 1.14
C ILE A 88 4.01 11.17 2.19
N GLU A 89 5.27 11.40 1.78
CA GLU A 89 6.35 11.73 2.70
C GLU A 89 6.13 13.10 3.36
N ASP A 90 5.68 14.10 2.63
CA ASP A 90 5.34 15.42 3.16
C ASP A 90 4.16 15.36 4.14
N CYS A 91 3.18 14.48 3.89
CA CYS A 91 2.13 14.15 4.87
C CYS A 91 2.70 13.53 6.14
N LYS A 92 3.66 12.61 6.01
CA LYS A 92 4.32 11.98 7.17
C LYS A 92 5.16 12.98 7.97
N ALA A 93 5.80 13.91 7.29
CA ALA A 93 6.56 15.01 7.88
C ALA A 93 5.68 16.06 8.57
N GLY A 94 4.36 16.00 8.37
CA GLY A 94 3.40 16.92 8.97
C GLY A 94 3.39 18.29 8.30
N THR A 95 3.72 18.40 7.01
CA THR A 95 3.65 19.64 6.23
C THR A 95 2.32 19.81 5.49
N ILE A 96 1.53 18.72 5.39
CA ILE A 96 0.21 18.69 4.75
C ILE A 96 -0.81 18.17 5.77
N ASP A 97 -1.94 18.88 5.90
CA ASP A 97 -3.02 18.53 6.81
C ASP A 97 -4.23 17.93 6.07
N MET A 98 -4.34 18.13 4.75
CA MET A 98 -5.42 17.60 3.92
C MET A 98 -4.98 17.43 2.47
N ILE A 99 -5.48 16.39 1.81
CA ILE A 99 -5.26 16.16 0.37
C ILE A 99 -6.59 16.32 -0.37
N ILE A 100 -6.56 16.98 -1.54
CA ILE A 100 -7.68 17.04 -2.49
C ILE A 100 -7.27 16.34 -3.78
N THR A 101 -8.16 15.57 -4.36
CA THR A 101 -7.95 14.93 -5.66
C THR A 101 -9.27 14.77 -6.41
N LYS A 102 -9.21 14.68 -7.72
CA LYS A 102 -10.39 14.64 -8.57
C LYS A 102 -11.30 13.43 -8.30
N SER A 103 -10.71 12.25 -8.07
CA SER A 103 -11.48 11.02 -7.86
C SER A 103 -10.62 9.93 -7.24
N ILE A 104 -11.29 8.91 -6.70
CA ILE A 104 -10.66 7.70 -6.18
C ILE A 104 -9.75 7.03 -7.22
N SER A 105 -10.22 6.96 -8.48
CA SER A 105 -9.46 6.33 -9.59
C SER A 105 -8.20 7.13 -9.98
N ARG A 106 -8.14 8.41 -9.65
CA ARG A 106 -6.93 9.25 -9.86
C ARG A 106 -5.97 9.12 -8.69
N PHE A 107 -6.48 8.94 -7.48
CA PHE A 107 -5.68 8.78 -6.27
C PHE A 107 -4.87 7.48 -6.27
N ALA A 108 -5.47 6.35 -6.67
CA ALA A 108 -4.79 5.06 -6.67
C ALA A 108 -5.08 4.24 -7.95
N ARG A 109 -4.19 3.29 -8.24
CA ARG A 109 -4.28 2.42 -9.44
C ARG A 109 -5.17 1.21 -9.24
N ASN A 110 -5.27 0.72 -8.02
CA ASN A 110 -6.08 -0.44 -7.63
C ASN A 110 -6.67 -0.22 -6.24
N THR A 111 -7.62 -1.05 -5.88
CA THR A 111 -8.36 -0.96 -4.63
C THR A 111 -7.48 -1.18 -3.41
N LEU A 112 -6.51 -2.10 -3.49
CA LEU A 112 -5.60 -2.40 -2.38
C LEU A 112 -4.68 -1.22 -2.05
N ASP A 113 -4.07 -0.61 -3.06
CA ASP A 113 -3.21 0.57 -2.87
C ASP A 113 -4.01 1.74 -2.31
N CYS A 114 -5.22 1.97 -2.86
CA CYS A 114 -6.09 3.03 -2.38
C CYS A 114 -6.40 2.86 -0.90
N LEU A 115 -6.85 1.67 -0.51
CA LEU A 115 -7.18 1.34 0.88
C LEU A 115 -5.97 1.49 1.81
N LYS A 116 -4.79 1.03 1.38
CA LYS A 116 -3.54 1.15 2.14
C LYS A 116 -3.21 2.61 2.43
N TYR A 117 -3.20 3.46 1.40
CA TYR A 117 -2.84 4.86 1.58
C TYR A 117 -3.88 5.66 2.35
N ILE A 118 -5.18 5.41 2.13
CA ILE A 118 -6.24 6.07 2.89
C ILE A 118 -6.12 5.72 4.39
N ARG A 119 -5.88 4.46 4.75
CA ARG A 119 -5.68 4.05 6.15
C ARG A 119 -4.45 4.71 6.75
N GLN A 120 -3.33 4.72 6.04
CA GLN A 120 -2.09 5.35 6.48
C GLN A 120 -2.25 6.86 6.75
N LEU A 121 -2.99 7.55 5.90
CA LEU A 121 -3.28 8.98 6.07
C LEU A 121 -4.28 9.21 7.20
N LYS A 122 -5.29 8.35 7.34
CA LYS A 122 -6.26 8.40 8.42
C LYS A 122 -5.63 8.21 9.79
N ASP A 123 -4.67 7.29 9.93
CA ASP A 123 -3.90 7.07 11.17
C ASP A 123 -3.14 8.33 11.61
N LYS A 124 -2.87 9.24 10.67
CA LYS A 124 -2.25 10.55 10.92
C LYS A 124 -3.25 11.71 10.98
N ASN A 125 -4.56 11.42 10.94
CA ASN A 125 -5.64 12.41 10.88
C ASN A 125 -5.55 13.34 9.65
N ILE A 126 -5.05 12.86 8.53
CA ILE A 126 -4.97 13.59 7.27
C ILE A 126 -6.11 13.12 6.35
N PRO A 127 -7.19 13.91 6.20
CA PRO A 127 -8.28 13.59 5.31
C PRO A 127 -7.87 13.67 3.83
N VAL A 128 -8.49 12.80 3.02
CA VAL A 128 -8.47 12.89 1.56
C VAL A 128 -9.86 13.23 1.08
N PHE A 129 -9.99 14.31 0.33
CA PHE A 129 -11.24 14.72 -0.28
C PHE A 129 -11.27 14.34 -1.77
N PHE A 130 -12.21 13.48 -2.13
CA PHE A 130 -12.49 13.09 -3.51
C PHE A 130 -13.59 13.99 -4.09
N GLU A 131 -13.20 14.90 -4.97
CA GLU A 131 -14.09 15.93 -5.50
C GLU A 131 -15.29 15.33 -6.26
N LYS A 132 -15.03 14.41 -7.20
CA LYS A 132 -16.07 13.79 -8.05
C LYS A 132 -17.11 13.02 -7.23
N GLU A 133 -16.67 12.27 -6.25
CA GLU A 133 -17.51 11.46 -5.38
C GLU A 133 -18.12 12.28 -4.22
N ALA A 134 -17.62 13.51 -3.98
CA ALA A 134 -17.96 14.37 -2.85
C ALA A 134 -17.83 13.64 -1.50
N ILE A 135 -16.71 12.92 -1.31
CA ILE A 135 -16.41 12.12 -0.12
C ILE A 135 -15.13 12.61 0.54
N ASN A 136 -15.21 12.83 1.84
CA ASN A 136 -14.05 13.02 2.72
C ASN A 136 -13.80 11.72 3.48
N THR A 137 -12.55 11.26 3.53
CA THR A 137 -12.19 9.96 4.15
C THR A 137 -12.36 9.92 5.67
N THR A 138 -12.55 11.05 6.32
CA THR A 138 -12.73 11.15 7.79
C THR A 138 -14.20 11.31 8.21
N ASP A 139 -15.11 11.48 7.27
CA ASP A 139 -16.55 11.55 7.58
C ASP A 139 -17.24 10.16 7.49
N ALA A 140 -18.53 10.11 7.79
CA ALA A 140 -19.32 8.87 7.76
C ALA A 140 -19.34 8.22 6.37
N LYS A 141 -19.35 9.01 5.28
CA LYS A 141 -19.31 8.49 3.92
C LYS A 141 -17.95 7.87 3.62
N GLY A 142 -16.87 8.46 4.15
CA GLY A 142 -15.52 7.92 4.05
C GLY A 142 -15.37 6.57 4.74
N GLU A 143 -15.98 6.36 5.90
CA GLU A 143 -15.99 5.05 6.58
C GLU A 143 -16.69 3.98 5.76
N VAL A 144 -17.83 4.29 5.17
CA VAL A 144 -18.54 3.37 4.27
C VAL A 144 -17.68 3.04 3.05
N LEU A 145 -17.05 4.05 2.45
CA LEU A 145 -16.13 3.84 1.32
C LEU A 145 -14.99 2.89 1.69
N ILE A 146 -14.31 3.12 2.80
CA ILE A 146 -13.20 2.28 3.28
C ILE A 146 -13.67 0.84 3.50
N THR A 147 -14.86 0.63 4.05
CA THR A 147 -15.44 -0.69 4.29
C THR A 147 -15.72 -1.43 2.97
N ILE A 148 -16.33 -0.74 1.99
CA ILE A 148 -16.59 -1.31 0.66
C ILE A 148 -15.27 -1.66 -0.04
N MET A 149 -14.29 -0.77 0.00
CA MET A 149 -12.98 -1.01 -0.60
C MET A 149 -12.24 -2.17 0.04
N ALA A 150 -12.35 -2.34 1.36
CA ALA A 150 -11.77 -3.47 2.08
C ALA A 150 -12.38 -4.80 1.61
N SER A 151 -13.70 -4.86 1.44
CA SER A 151 -14.41 -6.04 0.96
C SER A 151 -14.03 -6.38 -0.49
N LEU A 152 -13.93 -5.38 -1.36
CA LEU A 152 -13.51 -5.56 -2.76
C LEU A 152 -12.05 -6.04 -2.85
N ALA A 153 -11.15 -5.46 -2.06
CA ALA A 153 -9.75 -5.85 -2.02
C ALA A 153 -9.57 -7.31 -1.56
N GLN A 154 -10.38 -7.76 -0.60
CA GLN A 154 -10.38 -9.14 -0.14
C GLN A 154 -10.90 -10.09 -1.24
N GLN A 155 -11.96 -9.72 -1.93
CA GLN A 155 -12.52 -10.49 -3.04
C GLN A 155 -11.53 -10.62 -4.21
N GLU A 156 -10.86 -9.52 -4.58
CA GLU A 156 -9.85 -9.49 -5.63
C GLU A 156 -8.67 -10.44 -5.30
N SER A 157 -8.18 -10.41 -4.06
CA SER A 157 -7.12 -11.30 -3.58
C SER A 157 -7.53 -12.77 -3.62
N GLN A 158 -8.77 -13.10 -3.21
CA GLN A 158 -9.29 -14.47 -3.27
C GLN A 158 -9.43 -14.96 -4.71
N SER A 159 -9.98 -14.15 -5.61
CA SER A 159 -10.12 -14.47 -7.02
C SER A 159 -8.77 -14.71 -7.70
N LEU A 160 -7.77 -13.88 -7.41
CA LEU A 160 -6.41 -14.05 -7.93
C LEU A 160 -5.81 -15.38 -7.46
N SER A 161 -5.94 -15.73 -6.18
CA SER A 161 -5.47 -17.00 -5.63
C SER A 161 -6.15 -18.20 -6.29
N GLN A 162 -7.46 -18.14 -6.52
CA GLN A 162 -8.21 -19.18 -7.21
C GLN A 162 -7.77 -19.33 -8.68
N ASN A 163 -7.61 -18.23 -9.38
CA ASN A 163 -7.17 -18.22 -10.78
C ASN A 163 -5.77 -18.82 -10.94
N VAL A 164 -4.85 -18.51 -10.01
CA VAL A 164 -3.50 -19.12 -10.00
C VAL A 164 -3.58 -20.63 -9.78
N LYS A 165 -4.41 -21.09 -8.82
CA LYS A 165 -4.62 -22.53 -8.56
C LYS A 165 -5.21 -23.25 -9.78
N LEU A 166 -6.24 -22.68 -10.40
CA LEU A 166 -6.83 -23.22 -11.62
C LEU A 166 -5.84 -23.28 -12.76
N GLY A 167 -5.06 -22.23 -12.99
CA GLY A 167 -4.00 -22.21 -14.00
C GLY A 167 -2.91 -23.25 -13.76
N LEU A 168 -2.55 -23.53 -12.50
CA LEU A 168 -1.63 -24.61 -12.15
C LEU A 168 -2.25 -25.99 -12.41
N GLN A 169 -3.50 -26.21 -11.98
CA GLN A 169 -4.21 -27.47 -12.22
C GLN A 169 -4.33 -27.78 -13.72
N PHE A 170 -4.68 -26.75 -14.52
CA PHE A 170 -4.79 -26.90 -15.97
C PHE A 170 -3.46 -27.26 -16.62
N ARG A 171 -2.35 -26.64 -16.20
CA ARG A 171 -1.00 -26.99 -16.67
C ARG A 171 -0.62 -28.41 -16.30
N TYR A 172 -0.90 -28.85 -15.07
CA TYR A 172 -0.62 -30.21 -14.64
C TYR A 172 -1.45 -31.25 -15.38
N GLN A 173 -2.73 -30.98 -15.66
CA GLN A 173 -3.57 -31.86 -16.47
C GLN A 173 -3.05 -32.01 -17.91
N ASN A 174 -2.43 -30.96 -18.44
CA ASN A 174 -1.78 -30.98 -19.77
C ASN A 174 -0.33 -31.51 -19.76
N GLY A 175 0.12 -32.09 -18.63
CA GLY A 175 1.47 -32.64 -18.50
C GLY A 175 2.58 -31.58 -18.36
N GLN A 176 2.23 -30.30 -18.25
CA GLN A 176 3.20 -29.22 -18.11
C GLN A 176 3.55 -29.01 -16.63
N VAL A 177 4.47 -29.84 -16.11
CA VAL A 177 4.96 -29.74 -14.75
C VAL A 177 6.13 -28.74 -14.70
N GLN A 178 5.90 -27.58 -14.10
CA GLN A 178 6.96 -26.62 -13.78
C GLN A 178 7.35 -26.73 -12.32
N VAL A 179 8.52 -27.30 -12.03
CA VAL A 179 9.13 -27.33 -10.70
C VAL A 179 10.47 -26.62 -10.72
N ASN A 180 10.85 -26.00 -9.63
CA ASN A 180 12.19 -25.46 -9.47
C ASN A 180 13.18 -26.59 -9.25
N HIS A 181 13.70 -27.16 -10.35
CA HIS A 181 14.59 -28.31 -10.35
C HIS A 181 15.92 -28.04 -9.64
N ASN A 182 16.37 -26.78 -9.49
CA ASN A 182 17.62 -26.46 -8.80
C ASN A 182 17.65 -26.84 -7.32
N HIS A 183 16.48 -27.04 -6.71
CA HIS A 183 16.34 -27.41 -5.31
C HIS A 183 15.40 -28.62 -5.12
N PHE A 184 15.12 -29.35 -6.19
CA PHE A 184 14.20 -30.48 -6.16
C PHE A 184 15.01 -31.77 -6.16
N LEU A 185 15.36 -32.22 -4.95
CA LEU A 185 16.18 -33.40 -4.75
C LEU A 185 15.59 -34.62 -5.45
N GLY A 186 16.43 -35.40 -6.13
CA GLY A 186 16.05 -36.60 -6.86
C GLY A 186 15.71 -36.36 -8.33
N TYR A 187 15.69 -35.12 -8.80
CA TYR A 187 15.35 -34.78 -10.17
C TYR A 187 16.31 -33.76 -10.77
N THR A 188 16.53 -33.89 -12.07
CA THR A 188 17.26 -32.94 -12.91
C THR A 188 16.51 -32.70 -14.22
N LYS A 189 17.05 -31.92 -15.14
CA LYS A 189 16.48 -31.69 -16.48
C LYS A 189 17.32 -32.31 -17.55
N ASP A 190 16.65 -32.87 -18.57
CA ASP A 190 17.30 -33.25 -19.82
C ASP A 190 17.61 -32.01 -20.72
N ALA A 191 18.19 -32.28 -21.90
CA ALA A 191 18.54 -31.25 -22.88
C ALA A 191 17.28 -30.48 -23.40
N ASP A 192 16.14 -31.14 -23.42
CA ASP A 192 14.86 -30.59 -23.89
C ASP A 192 14.09 -29.85 -22.76
N GLY A 193 14.63 -29.84 -21.52
CA GLY A 193 14.04 -29.18 -20.36
C GLY A 193 12.99 -30.02 -19.62
N ASN A 194 12.82 -31.31 -19.97
CA ASN A 194 11.92 -32.21 -19.25
C ASN A 194 12.56 -32.69 -17.96
N LEU A 195 11.72 -32.95 -16.96
CA LEU A 195 12.13 -33.43 -15.67
C LEU A 195 12.51 -34.92 -15.77
N ILE A 196 13.75 -35.27 -15.43
CA ILE A 196 14.24 -36.64 -15.37
C ILE A 196 14.76 -36.96 -13.98
N ILE A 197 14.82 -38.26 -13.63
CA ILE A 197 15.34 -38.73 -12.34
C ILE A 197 16.86 -38.60 -12.36
N ASP A 198 17.41 -37.98 -11.32
CA ASP A 198 18.83 -38.04 -10.97
C ASP A 198 19.08 -39.33 -10.14
N PRO A 199 19.82 -40.34 -10.68
CA PRO A 199 19.95 -41.61 -10.00
C PRO A 199 20.60 -41.55 -8.63
N GLU A 200 21.59 -40.65 -8.47
CA GLU A 200 22.33 -40.52 -7.19
C GLU A 200 21.45 -39.89 -6.13
N GLN A 201 20.78 -38.78 -6.47
CA GLN A 201 19.87 -38.10 -5.58
C GLN A 201 18.60 -38.90 -5.29
N ALA A 202 18.14 -39.73 -6.23
CA ALA A 202 16.97 -40.60 -6.03
C ALA A 202 17.18 -41.63 -4.91
N GLU A 203 18.40 -42.14 -4.75
CA GLU A 203 18.70 -43.07 -3.63
C GLU A 203 18.61 -42.34 -2.28
N VAL A 204 19.02 -41.10 -2.20
CA VAL A 204 18.86 -40.28 -1.00
C VAL A 204 17.37 -40.06 -0.68
N VAL A 205 16.56 -39.74 -1.69
CA VAL A 205 15.11 -39.58 -1.52
C VAL A 205 14.45 -40.87 -1.04
N LYS A 206 14.81 -42.03 -1.65
CA LYS A 206 14.32 -43.35 -1.24
C LYS A 206 14.69 -43.68 0.20
N ARG A 207 15.92 -43.31 0.61
CA ARG A 207 16.38 -43.51 2.01
C ARG A 207 15.53 -42.67 2.97
N ILE A 208 15.32 -41.37 2.67
CA ILE A 208 14.50 -40.45 3.49
C ILE A 208 13.10 -41.06 3.68
N TYR A 209 12.43 -41.46 2.61
CA TYR A 209 11.09 -42.06 2.71
C TYR A 209 11.07 -43.39 3.47
N ARG A 210 12.05 -44.24 3.26
CA ARG A 210 12.16 -45.52 4.00
C ARG A 210 12.31 -45.30 5.50
N GLU A 211 13.26 -44.46 5.91
CA GLU A 211 13.51 -44.15 7.32
C GLU A 211 12.28 -43.46 7.95
N TYR A 212 11.57 -42.59 7.23
CA TYR A 212 10.34 -41.98 7.69
C TYR A 212 9.21 -43.02 7.89
N LEU A 213 9.06 -43.98 6.98
CA LEU A 213 8.05 -45.04 7.07
C LEU A 213 8.39 -46.05 8.18
N GLU A 214 9.67 -46.24 8.52
CA GLU A 214 10.15 -47.02 9.66
C GLU A 214 9.89 -46.33 11.01
N GLY A 215 9.41 -45.04 11.00
CA GLY A 215 9.00 -44.31 12.19
C GLY A 215 10.05 -43.37 12.77
N TYR A 216 11.14 -43.12 12.06
CA TYR A 216 12.14 -42.14 12.51
C TYR A 216 11.62 -40.71 12.33
N SER A 217 12.00 -39.81 13.25
CA SER A 217 11.63 -38.40 13.16
C SER A 217 12.42 -37.67 12.06
N MET A 218 11.83 -36.59 11.50
CA MET A 218 12.50 -35.78 10.49
C MET A 218 13.86 -35.24 10.97
N ASP A 219 13.96 -34.82 12.25
CA ASP A 219 15.22 -34.33 12.83
C ASP A 219 16.28 -35.44 12.92
N TRP A 220 15.87 -36.67 13.18
CA TRP A 220 16.77 -37.81 13.23
C TRP A 220 17.31 -38.12 11.82
N ILE A 221 16.43 -38.18 10.82
CA ILE A 221 16.79 -38.39 9.40
C ILE A 221 17.74 -37.32 8.93
N ALA A 222 17.42 -36.04 9.19
CA ALA A 222 18.26 -34.91 8.81
C ALA A 222 19.67 -35.02 9.40
N LYS A 223 19.79 -35.33 10.70
CA LYS A 223 21.09 -35.57 11.37
C LYS A 223 21.87 -36.74 10.77
N GLY A 224 21.18 -37.81 10.41
CA GLY A 224 21.79 -38.98 9.75
C GLY A 224 22.39 -38.57 8.39
N LEU A 225 21.67 -37.81 7.60
CA LEU A 225 22.16 -37.29 6.30
C LEU A 225 23.34 -36.31 6.46
N GLU A 226 23.32 -35.47 7.50
CA GLU A 226 24.43 -34.56 7.83
C GLU A 226 25.70 -35.33 8.23
N VAL A 227 25.57 -36.36 9.06
CA VAL A 227 26.70 -37.23 9.49
C VAL A 227 27.32 -37.97 8.31
N ASP A 228 26.49 -38.42 7.36
CA ASP A 228 26.95 -39.11 6.15
C ASP A 228 27.48 -38.14 5.08
N GLY A 229 27.50 -36.82 5.36
CA GLY A 229 28.02 -35.81 4.45
C GLY A 229 27.16 -35.56 3.20
N ILE A 230 25.89 -36.00 3.23
CA ILE A 230 24.98 -35.85 2.10
C ILE A 230 24.48 -34.40 2.06
N LEU A 231 24.64 -33.75 0.89
CA LEU A 231 24.21 -32.36 0.71
C LEU A 231 22.70 -32.28 0.43
N THR A 232 22.07 -31.21 0.85
CA THR A 232 20.67 -30.89 0.47
C THR A 232 20.56 -30.63 -1.03
N GLY A 233 19.37 -30.64 -1.60
CA GLY A 233 19.14 -30.26 -3.00
C GLY A 233 19.60 -28.84 -3.35
N ALA A 234 19.86 -27.99 -2.35
CA ALA A 234 20.46 -26.65 -2.51
C ALA A 234 21.98 -26.62 -2.31
N GLY A 235 22.64 -27.80 -2.17
CA GLY A 235 24.07 -27.91 -1.96
C GLY A 235 24.54 -27.50 -0.57
N LYS A 236 23.65 -27.45 0.43
CA LYS A 236 23.99 -27.10 1.82
C LYS A 236 24.29 -28.36 2.63
N THR A 237 25.17 -28.25 3.63
CA THR A 237 25.53 -29.32 4.56
C THR A 237 24.51 -29.52 5.68
N LYS A 238 23.70 -28.50 5.96
CA LYS A 238 22.66 -28.55 7.00
C LYS A 238 21.30 -28.84 6.38
N TRP A 239 20.69 -29.93 6.81
CA TRP A 239 19.37 -30.40 6.39
C TRP A 239 18.22 -29.75 7.18
#